data_16f090c7c717afda16059da52588efb4
#
_entry.id   16f090c7c717afda16059da52588efb4
#
_cell.length_a   1.000
_cell.length_b   1.000
_cell.length_c   1.000
_cell.angle_alpha   90.00
_cell.angle_beta   90.00
_cell.angle_gamma   90.00
#
_symmetry.space_group_name_H-M   'P 1'
#
loop_
_entity.id
_entity.type
_entity.pdbx_description
1 polymer ?
#
loop_
_entity_poly.entity_id
_entity_poly.type
_entity_poly.pdbx_seq_one_letter_code
_entity_poly.pdbx_strand_id
1 'polypeptide(L)'
;MQVDEKTLLSLLADEKTQHKAFEILVRQYSEPLYRQIRRMVLYHDDADDVMQNTFIKAWKGLPTFEGRSKLSSWLYRIAINEALDFLHHSNTTTTIDREGDGQGVAAHL
;
A
#
# COMPACT_ATOMS: atom_id res chain seq x y z
N MET A 1 -0.20 -20.44 9.02
CA MET A 1 0.52 -20.13 10.24
C MET A 1 1.00 -18.70 10.23
N GLN A 2 0.79 -17.99 11.32
CA GLN A 2 1.24 -16.62 11.41
C GLN A 2 2.51 -16.49 12.23
N VAL A 3 3.38 -15.61 11.81
CA VAL A 3 4.59 -15.27 12.53
C VAL A 3 4.30 -13.99 13.30
N ASP A 4 4.64 -13.96 14.58
CA ASP A 4 4.40 -12.75 15.37
C ASP A 4 5.27 -11.59 14.89
N GLU A 5 4.84 -10.38 15.21
CA GLU A 5 5.48 -9.19 14.69
C GLU A 5 6.94 -9.08 15.10
N LYS A 6 7.25 -9.41 16.34
CA LYS A 6 8.61 -9.31 16.84
C LYS A 6 9.55 -10.23 16.09
N THR A 7 9.13 -11.48 15.86
CA THR A 7 9.93 -12.43 15.10
C THR A 7 10.09 -11.97 13.66
N LEU A 8 9.00 -11.48 13.08
CA LEU A 8 9.03 -11.02 11.70
C LEU A 8 10.00 -9.84 11.54
N LEU A 9 10.00 -8.91 12.48
CA LEU A 9 10.92 -7.77 12.42
C LEU A 9 12.37 -8.22 12.52
N SER A 10 12.67 -9.21 13.35
CA SER A 10 14.02 -9.77 13.44
C SER A 10 14.46 -10.36 12.11
N LEU A 11 13.57 -11.10 11.47
CA LEU A 11 13.89 -11.73 10.18
C LEU A 11 14.06 -10.70 9.08
N LEU A 12 13.29 -9.63 9.13
CA LEU A 12 13.38 -8.56 8.14
C LEU A 12 14.68 -7.76 8.28
N ALA A 13 15.24 -7.73 9.48
CA ALA A 13 16.46 -6.98 9.74
C ALA A 13 17.70 -7.71 9.27
N ASP A 14 17.62 -9.02 9.04
CA ASP A 14 18.77 -9.84 8.64
C ASP A 14 18.75 -10.00 7.11
N GLU A 15 19.82 -9.60 6.46
CA GLU A 15 19.92 -9.70 5.01
C GLU A 15 19.71 -11.12 4.48
N LYS A 16 20.09 -12.11 5.25
CA LYS A 16 19.98 -13.50 4.82
C LYS A 16 18.54 -13.99 4.78
N THR A 17 17.67 -13.44 5.61
CA THR A 17 16.29 -13.87 5.73
C THR A 17 15.30 -12.82 5.25
N GLN A 18 15.77 -11.66 4.85
CA GLN A 18 14.95 -10.52 4.52
C GLN A 18 13.90 -10.78 3.43
N HIS A 19 14.32 -11.39 2.33
CA HIS A 19 13.38 -11.67 1.24
C HIS A 19 12.30 -12.63 1.65
N LYS A 20 12.69 -13.69 2.35
CA LYS A 20 11.74 -14.68 2.82
C LYS A 20 10.78 -14.06 3.83
N ALA A 21 11.33 -13.24 4.71
CA ALA A 21 10.52 -12.57 5.72
C ALA A 21 9.52 -11.63 5.06
N PHE A 22 9.92 -10.95 3.99
CA PHE A 22 9.00 -10.05 3.30
C PHE A 22 7.88 -10.83 2.62
N GLU A 23 8.15 -12.02 2.08
CA GLU A 23 7.09 -12.88 1.56
C GLU A 23 6.07 -13.22 2.64
N ILE A 24 6.56 -13.51 3.84
CA ILE A 24 5.69 -13.82 4.97
C ILE A 24 4.85 -12.58 5.31
N LEU A 25 5.47 -11.42 5.33
CA LEU A 25 4.79 -10.16 5.61
C LEU A 25 3.65 -9.94 4.60
N VAL A 26 3.94 -10.14 3.31
CA VAL A 26 2.93 -9.97 2.27
C VAL A 26 1.76 -10.92 2.51
N ARG A 27 2.04 -12.18 2.78
CA ARG A 27 0.98 -13.15 3.03
C ARG A 27 0.12 -12.81 4.22
N GLN A 28 0.76 -12.41 5.32
CA GLN A 28 0.03 -12.14 6.55
C GLN A 28 -0.83 -10.89 6.49
N TYR A 29 -0.36 -9.88 5.76
CA TYR A 29 -1.02 -8.58 5.78
C TYR A 29 -1.84 -8.27 4.53
N SER A 30 -1.77 -9.12 3.50
CA SER A 30 -2.49 -8.84 2.26
C SER A 30 -3.99 -8.72 2.45
N GLU A 31 -4.61 -9.67 3.13
CA GLU A 31 -6.04 -9.65 3.26
C GLU A 31 -6.55 -8.46 4.08
N PRO A 32 -6.02 -8.20 5.27
CA PRO A 32 -6.50 -7.03 6.02
C PRO A 32 -6.19 -5.71 5.32
N LEU A 33 -5.05 -5.60 4.64
CA LEU A 33 -4.75 -4.39 3.87
C LEU A 33 -5.70 -4.23 2.71
N TYR A 34 -6.00 -5.32 2.01
CA TYR A 34 -6.92 -5.28 0.89
C TYR A 34 -8.30 -4.80 1.34
N ARG A 35 -8.78 -5.31 2.46
CA ARG A 35 -10.07 -4.87 3.00
C ARG A 35 -10.07 -3.39 3.33
N GLN A 36 -8.97 -2.89 3.90
CA GLN A 36 -8.85 -1.48 4.21
C GLN A 36 -8.86 -0.64 2.94
N ILE A 37 -8.11 -1.06 1.92
CA ILE A 37 -8.04 -0.35 0.66
C ILE A 37 -9.40 -0.35 -0.04
N ARG A 38 -10.12 -1.47 -0.01
CA ARG A 38 -11.45 -1.55 -0.63
C ARG A 38 -12.49 -0.65 0.02
N ARG A 39 -12.26 -0.23 1.25
CA ARG A 39 -13.16 0.76 1.88
C ARG A 39 -12.98 2.13 1.25
N MET A 40 -11.85 2.36 0.62
CA MET A 40 -11.51 3.66 0.05
C MET A 40 -11.58 3.68 -1.47
N VAL A 41 -11.30 2.54 -2.09
CA VAL A 41 -11.19 2.44 -3.55
C VAL A 41 -12.29 1.52 -4.07
N LEU A 42 -13.05 2.00 -5.03
CA LEU A 42 -14.28 1.34 -5.46
C LEU A 42 -14.04 0.04 -6.24
N TYR A 43 -13.05 0.04 -7.12
CA TYR A 43 -12.87 -1.08 -8.03
C TYR A 43 -11.76 -2.02 -7.59
N HIS A 44 -12.00 -3.30 -7.82
CA HIS A 44 -11.07 -4.36 -7.45
C HIS A 44 -9.69 -4.18 -8.10
N ASP A 45 -9.67 -3.88 -9.40
CA ASP A 45 -8.40 -3.72 -10.11
C ASP A 45 -7.59 -2.55 -9.56
N ASP A 46 -8.27 -1.48 -9.21
CA ASP A 46 -7.61 -0.31 -8.62
C ASP A 46 -7.06 -0.63 -7.24
N ALA A 47 -7.81 -1.41 -6.47
CA ALA A 47 -7.35 -1.81 -5.16
C ALA A 47 -6.10 -2.69 -5.26
N ASP A 48 -6.04 -3.56 -6.26
CA ASP A 48 -4.85 -4.38 -6.48
C ASP A 48 -3.63 -3.52 -6.79
N ASP A 49 -3.81 -2.49 -7.61
CA ASP A 49 -2.71 -1.57 -7.94
C ASP A 49 -2.23 -0.83 -6.69
N VAL A 50 -3.16 -0.37 -5.87
CA VAL A 50 -2.82 0.33 -4.63
C VAL A 50 -2.06 -0.62 -3.71
N MET A 51 -2.49 -1.88 -3.63
CA MET A 51 -1.80 -2.87 -2.80
C MET A 51 -0.38 -3.13 -3.28
N GLN A 52 -0.19 -3.27 -4.57
CA GLN A 52 1.15 -3.48 -5.11
C GLN A 52 2.06 -2.32 -4.76
N ASN A 53 1.59 -1.10 -4.96
CA ASN A 53 2.37 0.09 -4.63
C ASN A 53 2.67 0.16 -3.14
N THR A 54 1.72 -0.25 -2.31
CA THR A 54 1.90 -0.28 -0.87
C THR A 54 3.08 -1.17 -0.48
N PHE A 55 3.12 -2.38 -1.03
CA PHE A 55 4.19 -3.31 -0.70
C PHE A 55 5.53 -2.89 -1.29
N ILE A 56 5.53 -2.28 -2.47
CA ILE A 56 6.76 -1.74 -3.05
C ILE A 56 7.33 -0.65 -2.13
N LYS A 57 6.48 0.25 -1.66
CA LYS A 57 6.92 1.31 -0.76
C LYS A 57 7.37 0.75 0.59
N ALA A 58 6.68 -0.30 1.07
CA ALA A 58 7.08 -0.94 2.31
C ALA A 58 8.47 -1.53 2.18
N TRP A 59 8.74 -2.23 1.09
CA TRP A 59 10.06 -2.81 0.86
C TRP A 59 11.15 -1.73 0.86
N LYS A 60 10.90 -0.65 0.15
CA LYS A 60 11.86 0.45 0.05
C LYS A 60 12.02 1.19 1.37
N GLY A 61 10.98 1.23 2.16
CA GLY A 61 11.00 1.98 3.41
C GLY A 61 11.46 1.19 4.63
N LEU A 62 11.61 -0.13 4.50
CA LEU A 62 12.02 -0.96 5.63
C LEU A 62 13.31 -0.47 6.30
N PRO A 63 14.34 -0.08 5.54
CA PRO A 63 15.57 0.39 6.19
C PRO A 63 15.37 1.62 7.08
N THR A 64 14.31 2.39 6.85
CA THR A 64 14.03 3.57 7.65
C THR A 64 13.02 3.32 8.76
N PHE A 65 12.45 2.12 8.82
CA PHE A 65 11.49 1.78 9.86
C PHE A 65 12.24 1.59 11.18
N GLU A 66 11.91 2.42 12.17
CA GLU A 66 12.65 2.44 13.43
C GLU A 66 11.95 1.71 14.57
N GLY A 67 10.84 1.06 14.29
CA GLY A 67 10.14 0.31 15.33
C GLY A 67 9.39 1.17 16.33
N ARG A 68 9.15 2.44 16.03
CA ARG A 68 8.42 3.33 16.93
C ARG A 68 6.93 3.04 16.95
N SER A 69 6.43 2.38 15.93
CA SER A 69 5.04 1.96 15.88
C SER A 69 5.01 0.48 15.56
N LYS A 70 3.84 -0.11 15.65
CA LYS A 70 3.68 -1.49 15.22
C LYS A 70 3.88 -1.58 13.71
N LEU A 71 4.41 -2.72 13.27
CA LEU A 71 4.60 -2.96 11.86
C LEU A 71 3.28 -2.85 11.10
N SER A 72 2.21 -3.42 11.66
CA SER A 72 0.89 -3.35 11.04
C SER A 72 0.42 -1.91 10.88
N SER A 73 0.62 -1.07 11.90
CA SER A 73 0.23 0.34 11.84
C SER A 73 0.99 1.07 10.76
N TRP A 74 2.27 0.76 10.63
CA TRP A 74 3.12 1.37 9.62
C TRP A 74 2.65 0.99 8.21
N LEU A 75 2.33 -0.30 8.01
CA LEU A 75 1.84 -0.77 6.73
C LEU A 75 0.49 -0.16 6.38
N TYR A 76 -0.42 -0.07 7.36
CA TYR A 76 -1.72 0.56 7.13
C TYR A 76 -1.57 2.02 6.74
N ARG A 77 -0.64 2.73 7.38
CA ARG A 77 -0.41 4.12 7.02
C ARG A 77 0.04 4.26 5.58
N ILE A 78 0.95 3.39 5.13
CA ILE A 78 1.39 3.39 3.74
C ILE A 78 0.22 3.12 2.82
N ALA A 79 -0.59 2.11 3.15
CA ALA A 79 -1.73 1.73 2.32
C ALA A 79 -2.76 2.86 2.20
N ILE A 80 -3.05 3.51 3.32
CA ILE A 80 -4.01 4.62 3.32
C ILE A 80 -3.49 5.77 2.48
N ASN A 81 -2.20 6.10 2.63
CA ASN A 81 -1.60 7.17 1.84
C ASN A 81 -1.62 6.83 0.35
N GLU A 82 -1.34 5.58 -0.01
CA GLU A 82 -1.39 5.17 -1.41
C GLU A 82 -2.81 5.24 -1.97
N ALA A 83 -3.79 4.85 -1.19
CA ALA A 83 -5.18 4.93 -1.62
C ALA A 83 -5.61 6.39 -1.81
N LEU A 84 -5.21 7.26 -0.89
CA LEU A 84 -5.51 8.69 -1.01
C LEU A 84 -4.86 9.29 -2.25
N ASP A 85 -3.60 8.94 -2.51
CA ASP A 85 -2.90 9.41 -3.70
C ASP A 85 -3.61 8.94 -4.96
N PHE A 86 -4.02 7.68 -4.98
CA PHE A 86 -4.75 7.14 -6.10
C PHE A 86 -6.03 7.91 -6.36
N LEU A 87 -6.82 8.14 -5.31
CA LEU A 87 -8.07 8.86 -5.45
C LEU A 87 -7.87 10.29 -5.90
N HIS A 88 -6.83 10.93 -5.39
CA HIS A 88 -6.50 12.29 -5.79
C HIS A 88 -6.13 12.37 -7.26
N HIS A 89 -5.27 11.47 -7.72
CA HIS A 89 -4.88 11.42 -9.12
C HIS A 89 -6.04 11.10 -10.04
N SER A 90 -6.88 10.15 -9.65
CA SER A 90 -8.05 9.80 -10.45
C SER A 90 -8.96 10.99 -10.65
N ASN A 91 -9.23 11.72 -9.58
CA ASN A 91 -10.09 12.90 -9.68
C ASN A 91 -9.49 13.96 -10.58
N THR A 92 -8.19 14.19 -10.46
CA THR A 92 -7.50 15.15 -11.29
C THR A 92 -7.55 14.76 -12.76
N THR A 93 -7.31 13.50 -13.04
CA THR A 93 -7.30 13.00 -14.40
C THR A 93 -8.67 13.11 -15.04
N THR A 94 -9.69 12.84 -14.29
CA THR A 94 -11.05 12.84 -14.81
C THR A 94 -11.47 14.20 -15.29
N THR A 95 -11.00 15.26 -14.65
CA THR A 95 -11.42 16.57 -15.03
C THR A 95 -10.74 17.12 -16.25
N ILE A 96 -9.59 16.59 -16.64
CA ILE A 96 -8.89 17.16 -17.73
C ILE A 96 -8.95 16.36 -18.96
N ASP A 97 -8.69 15.20 -18.90
CA ASP A 97 -8.41 14.44 -19.96
C ASP A 97 -9.46 13.78 -20.54
N ARG A 98 -9.91 13.82 -20.30
CA ARG A 98 -10.80 13.10 -20.94
C ARG A 98 -11.56 14.00 -21.54
N GLU A 99 -10.33 14.23 -20.91
CA GLU A 99 -10.32 14.82 -21.02
C GLU A 99 -9.86 15.10 -21.43
N GLY A 100 -9.59 14.92 -21.72
CA GLY A 100 -9.15 15.22 -21.90
C GLY A 100 -9.01 15.26 -21.90
N ASP A 101 -9.23 15.16 -21.87
CA ASP A 101 -9.22 15.35 -21.58
C ASP A 101 -9.60 15.63 -21.09
N GLY A 102 -9.81 15.66 -21.24
CA GLY A 102 -10.08 16.10 -20.57
C GLY A 102 -10.38 16.15 -20.06
N GLN A 103 -10.69 16.23 -19.73
CA GLN A 103 -10.91 16.47 -19.02
C GLN A 103 -11.23 16.72 -18.51
N GLY A 104 -11.21 16.76 -18.85
CA GLY A 104 -11.47 17.13 -18.20
C GLY A 104 -11.86 17.26 -17.74
N VAL A 105 -11.97 17.43 -17.47
CA VAL A 105 -12.27 17.75 -16.88
C VAL A 105 -12.63 17.79 -16.30
N ALA A 106 -12.63 17.93 -16.26
CA ALA A 106 -12.92 18.00 -15.66
C ALA A 106 -13.29 17.85 -15.09
N ALA A 107 -13.36 17.71 -14.98
CA ALA A 107 -13.66 17.46 -14.43
C ALA A 107 -13.97 17.22 -13.89
N HIS A 108 -14.17 17.08 -13.49
CA HIS A 108 -14.39 16.87 -12.78
C HIS A 108 -14.67 16.87 -12.48
N LEU A 109 -14.49 16.80 -12.52
CA LEU A 109 -14.65 16.69 -12.18
C LEU A 109 -14.95 16.72 -11.86
#